data_5b73da3c34e8722bd45b5a97e9fdb248
#
_entry.id   5b73da3c34e8722bd45b5a97e9fdb248
#
_cell.length_a   1.000
_cell.length_b   1.000
_cell.length_c   1.000
_cell.angle_alpha   90.00
_cell.angle_beta   90.00
_cell.angle_gamma   90.00
#
_symmetry.space_group_name_H-M   'P 1'
#
loop_
_entity.id
_entity.type
_entity.pdbx_description
1 polymer ?
#
loop_
_entity_poly.entity_id
_entity_poly.type
_entity_poly.pdbx_seq_one_letter_code
_entity_poly.pdbx_strand_id
1 'polypeptide(L)'
;MRPYQRTGVAWLLHLFRNELGGILADEMGLGKTLQALAFLSSLKKEKDSALPSLVVCPASLIENWRRETIRFCPEFQVLVHHGSTRTSVPTSLTGYDLIITSYGTLIRDKEIFENLPLLCVIGDEAQYLKNRKTQNAQAISALTSEGRILLT
;
A
#
# COMPACT_ATOMS: atom_id res chain seq x y z
N MET A 1 9.07 5.02 -17.47
CA MET A 1 8.58 3.67 -17.11
C MET A 1 8.70 2.76 -18.33
N ARG A 2 9.20 1.57 -18.13
CA ARG A 2 9.40 0.59 -19.21
C ARG A 2 8.06 0.00 -19.67
N PRO A 3 7.96 -0.50 -20.94
CA PRO A 3 6.69 -1.04 -21.44
C PRO A 3 6.07 -2.13 -20.57
N TYR A 4 6.86 -3.07 -20.05
CA TYR A 4 6.31 -4.14 -19.20
C TYR A 4 5.73 -3.59 -17.88
N GLN A 5 6.27 -2.50 -17.36
CA GLN A 5 5.76 -1.85 -16.16
C GLN A 5 4.41 -1.19 -16.44
N ARG A 6 4.24 -0.58 -17.59
CA ARG A 6 2.95 -0.01 -18.03
C ARG A 6 1.89 -1.11 -18.14
N THR A 7 2.27 -2.25 -18.68
CA THR A 7 1.38 -3.42 -18.77
C THR A 7 0.96 -3.89 -17.39
N GLY A 8 1.90 -3.94 -16.44
CA GLY A 8 1.61 -4.31 -15.06
C GLY A 8 0.63 -3.35 -14.40
N VAL A 9 0.80 -2.04 -14.60
CA VAL A 9 -0.11 -1.02 -14.06
C VAL A 9 -1.51 -1.19 -14.65
N ALA A 10 -1.60 -1.37 -15.97
CA ALA A 10 -2.89 -1.58 -16.64
C ALA A 10 -3.61 -2.83 -16.09
N TRP A 11 -2.87 -3.90 -15.85
CA TRP A 11 -3.38 -5.13 -15.27
C TRP A 11 -3.94 -4.91 -13.86
N LEU A 12 -3.20 -4.20 -13.01
CA LEU A 12 -3.64 -3.89 -11.65
C LEU A 12 -4.90 -3.04 -11.64
N LEU A 13 -4.99 -2.04 -12.53
CA LEU A 13 -6.19 -1.21 -12.68
C LEU A 13 -7.37 -2.05 -13.12
N HIS A 14 -7.16 -2.97 -14.06
CA HIS A 14 -8.20 -3.88 -14.52
C HIS A 14 -8.74 -4.74 -13.36
N LEU A 15 -7.86 -5.33 -12.58
CA LEU A 15 -8.25 -6.13 -11.43
C LEU A 15 -9.02 -5.31 -10.41
N PHE A 16 -8.58 -4.10 -10.14
CA PHE A 16 -9.23 -3.22 -9.19
C PHE A 16 -10.64 -2.83 -9.65
N ARG A 17 -10.79 -2.43 -10.92
CA ARG A 17 -12.08 -2.03 -11.50
C ARG A 17 -13.12 -3.16 -11.43
N ASN A 18 -12.67 -4.40 -11.47
CA ASN A 18 -13.53 -5.57 -11.41
C ASN A 18 -13.63 -6.17 -10.00
N GLU A 19 -13.22 -5.40 -8.99
CA GLU A 19 -13.24 -5.81 -7.57
C GLU A 19 -12.44 -7.08 -7.30
N LEU A 20 -11.44 -7.34 -8.13
CA LEU A 20 -10.55 -8.48 -7.98
C LEU A 20 -9.27 -8.06 -7.25
N GLY A 21 -8.80 -8.89 -6.34
CA GLY A 21 -7.48 -8.72 -5.74
C GLY A 21 -6.40 -9.09 -6.75
N GLY A 22 -5.20 -8.57 -6.54
CA GLY A 22 -4.08 -8.84 -7.44
C GLY A 22 -2.79 -9.16 -6.71
N ILE A 23 -1.95 -9.97 -7.37
CA ILE A 23 -0.59 -10.24 -6.93
C ILE A 23 0.32 -9.83 -8.08
N LEU A 24 1.25 -8.93 -7.79
CA LEU A 24 2.29 -8.55 -8.73
C LEU A 24 3.58 -9.25 -8.31
N ALA A 25 3.96 -10.24 -9.08
CA ALA A 25 5.19 -10.99 -8.86
C ALA A 25 6.23 -10.57 -9.89
N ASP A 26 7.45 -10.32 -9.43
CA ASP A 26 8.57 -9.99 -10.29
C ASP A 26 9.81 -10.65 -9.73
N GLU A 27 10.30 -11.67 -10.43
CA GLU A 27 11.43 -12.49 -10.00
C GLU A 27 12.72 -11.68 -9.78
N MET A 28 12.85 -10.58 -10.51
CA MET A 28 14.05 -9.77 -10.48
C MET A 28 13.91 -8.49 -9.66
N GLY A 29 12.77 -8.26 -9.04
CA GLY A 29 12.53 -7.03 -8.31
C GLY A 29 12.53 -5.77 -9.18
N LEU A 30 12.24 -5.92 -10.47
CA LEU A 30 12.42 -4.89 -11.49
C LEU A 30 11.31 -3.84 -11.48
N GLY A 31 11.34 -2.96 -10.47
CA GLY A 31 10.47 -1.80 -10.46
C GLY A 31 9.04 -2.08 -9.97
N LYS A 32 8.86 -3.05 -9.09
CA LYS A 32 7.55 -3.30 -8.47
C LYS A 32 7.04 -2.08 -7.72
N THR A 33 7.92 -1.42 -6.98
CA THR A 33 7.57 -0.19 -6.26
C THR A 33 7.07 0.88 -7.23
N LEU A 34 7.78 1.10 -8.34
CA LEU A 34 7.37 2.07 -9.35
C LEU A 34 6.02 1.71 -9.96
N GLN A 35 5.79 0.44 -10.30
CA GLN A 35 4.52 -0.02 -10.84
C GLN A 35 3.38 0.22 -9.86
N ALA A 36 3.61 -0.11 -8.57
CA ALA A 36 2.61 0.10 -7.52
C ALA A 36 2.28 1.58 -7.35
N LEU A 37 3.30 2.44 -7.34
CA LEU A 37 3.09 3.89 -7.22
C LEU A 37 2.36 4.48 -8.42
N ALA A 38 2.69 4.04 -9.63
CA ALA A 38 1.99 4.46 -10.84
C ALA A 38 0.53 4.01 -10.81
N PHE A 39 0.28 2.80 -10.33
CA PHE A 39 -1.07 2.28 -10.12
C PHE A 39 -1.85 3.16 -9.14
N LEU A 40 -1.27 3.47 -7.98
CA LEU A 40 -1.93 4.29 -6.96
C LEU A 40 -2.23 5.70 -7.48
N SER A 41 -1.29 6.29 -8.21
CA SER A 41 -1.48 7.61 -8.81
C SER A 41 -2.63 7.61 -9.80
N SER A 42 -2.68 6.61 -10.68
CA SER A 42 -3.76 6.47 -11.68
C SER A 42 -5.10 6.21 -11.00
N LEU A 43 -5.11 5.35 -9.98
CA LEU A 43 -6.32 5.01 -9.25
C LEU A 43 -6.90 6.23 -8.52
N LYS A 44 -6.05 7.04 -7.91
CA LYS A 44 -6.49 8.24 -7.20
C LYS A 44 -7.13 9.24 -8.15
N LYS A 45 -6.55 9.44 -9.33
CA LYS A 45 -7.12 10.32 -10.35
C LYS A 45 -8.45 9.78 -10.88
N GLU A 46 -8.52 8.50 -11.15
CA GLU A 46 -9.73 7.86 -11.69
C GLU A 46 -10.89 7.91 -10.71
N LYS A 47 -10.62 7.63 -9.44
CA LYS A 47 -11.64 7.59 -8.39
C LYS A 47 -11.97 8.97 -7.82
N ASP A 48 -11.10 9.96 -8.02
CA ASP A 48 -11.21 11.28 -7.38
C ASP A 48 -11.49 11.13 -5.88
N SER A 49 -10.76 10.21 -5.24
CA SER A 49 -11.02 9.80 -3.86
C SER A 49 -10.16 10.57 -2.88
N ALA A 50 -10.76 10.95 -1.75
CA ALA A 50 -10.05 11.53 -0.62
C ALA A 50 -9.48 10.47 0.33
N LEU A 51 -9.78 9.18 0.09
CA LEU A 51 -9.30 8.11 0.95
C LEU A 51 -7.80 7.86 0.75
N PRO A 52 -7.05 7.65 1.84
CA PRO A 52 -5.64 7.30 1.71
C PRO A 52 -5.47 5.86 1.25
N SER A 53 -4.32 5.58 0.62
CA SER A 53 -3.85 4.23 0.38
C SER A 53 -2.79 3.87 1.43
N LEU A 54 -2.64 2.58 1.71
CA LEU A 54 -1.70 2.08 2.72
C LEU A 54 -0.73 1.10 2.09
N VAL A 55 0.55 1.32 2.35
CA VAL A 55 1.61 0.35 2.05
C VAL A 55 2.07 -0.28 3.36
N VAL A 56 2.05 -1.60 3.42
CA VAL A 56 2.59 -2.38 4.52
C VAL A 56 3.78 -3.17 4.01
N CYS A 57 4.93 -2.95 4.61
CA CYS A 57 6.19 -3.56 4.16
C CYS A 57 7.06 -3.94 5.37
N PRO A 58 8.12 -4.72 5.17
CA PRO A 58 9.12 -4.88 6.22
C PRO A 58 9.71 -3.53 6.62
N ALA A 59 10.01 -3.36 7.91
CA ALA A 59 10.52 -2.09 8.43
C ALA A 59 11.74 -1.57 7.65
N SER A 60 12.59 -2.47 7.19
CA SER A 60 13.79 -2.11 6.42
C SER A 60 13.50 -1.47 5.05
N LEU A 61 12.28 -1.60 4.54
CA LEU A 61 11.88 -1.06 3.23
C LEU A 61 11.09 0.24 3.32
N ILE A 62 10.73 0.69 4.52
CA ILE A 62 9.94 1.91 4.70
C ILE A 62 10.62 3.12 4.05
N GLU A 63 11.90 3.31 4.30
CA GLU A 63 12.63 4.45 3.75
C GLU A 63 12.73 4.40 2.23
N ASN A 64 12.88 3.20 1.66
CA ASN A 64 12.86 3.03 0.22
C ASN A 64 11.52 3.44 -0.38
N TRP A 65 10.41 3.00 0.22
CA TRP A 65 9.06 3.38 -0.22
C TRP A 65 8.87 4.90 -0.14
N ARG A 66 9.30 5.51 0.96
CA ARG A 66 9.18 6.96 1.13
C ARG A 66 9.94 7.72 0.04
N ARG A 67 11.19 7.37 -0.21
CA ARG A 67 12.02 8.01 -1.23
C ARG A 67 11.46 7.84 -2.62
N GLU A 68 11.04 6.64 -2.97
CA GLU A 68 10.48 6.35 -4.28
C GLU A 68 9.16 7.11 -4.49
N THR A 69 8.34 7.22 -3.46
CA THR A 69 7.09 7.97 -3.55
C THR A 69 7.35 9.45 -3.80
N ILE A 70 8.26 10.05 -3.06
CA ILE A 70 8.62 11.45 -3.25
C ILE A 70 9.16 11.69 -4.65
N ARG A 71 9.95 10.75 -5.16
CA ARG A 71 10.58 10.86 -6.48
C ARG A 71 9.58 10.72 -7.63
N PHE A 72 8.68 9.74 -7.57
CA PHE A 72 7.79 9.41 -8.68
C PHE A 72 6.39 9.98 -8.54
N CYS A 73 5.96 10.31 -7.34
CA CYS A 73 4.65 10.90 -7.06
C CYS A 73 4.82 12.12 -6.15
N PRO A 74 5.51 13.19 -6.63
CA PRO A 74 5.80 14.34 -5.78
C PRO A 74 4.55 15.07 -5.33
N GLU A 75 3.42 14.88 -5.99
CA GLU A 75 2.13 15.46 -5.63
C GLU A 75 1.46 14.74 -4.45
N PHE A 76 1.91 13.55 -4.08
CA PHE A 76 1.33 12.82 -2.96
C PHE A 76 1.73 13.39 -1.61
N GLN A 77 0.75 13.53 -0.73
CA GLN A 77 0.97 13.77 0.68
C GLN A 77 1.25 12.43 1.35
N VAL A 78 2.47 12.23 1.81
CA VAL A 78 2.96 10.94 2.33
C VAL A 78 3.17 11.02 3.82
N LEU A 79 2.69 10.02 4.54
CA LEU A 79 2.97 9.85 5.97
C LEU A 79 3.64 8.51 6.21
N VAL A 80 4.74 8.53 6.95
CA VAL A 80 5.33 7.31 7.51
C VAL A 80 4.78 7.13 8.92
N HIS A 81 3.99 6.09 9.11
CA HIS A 81 3.45 5.74 10.42
C HIS A 81 4.29 4.63 11.03
N HIS A 82 5.39 5.00 11.66
CA HIS A 82 6.36 4.06 12.22
C HIS A 82 7.27 4.77 13.23
N GLY A 83 7.60 4.11 14.33
CA GLY A 83 8.48 4.67 15.35
C GLY A 83 7.92 5.95 15.95
N SER A 84 8.72 7.01 15.98
CA SER A 84 8.36 8.29 16.58
C SER A 84 7.29 9.06 15.80
N THR A 85 7.03 8.66 14.55
CA THR A 85 5.99 9.31 13.72
C THR A 85 4.62 8.66 13.87
N ARG A 86 4.49 7.64 14.73
CA ARG A 86 3.20 7.00 14.98
C ARG A 86 2.23 7.96 15.64
N THR A 87 0.96 7.86 15.22
CA THR A 87 -0.14 8.55 15.89
C THR A 87 -1.03 7.54 16.62
N SER A 88 -1.72 7.99 17.65
CA SER A 88 -2.71 7.18 18.35
C SER A 88 -4.15 7.51 17.94
N VAL A 89 -4.33 8.48 17.04
CA VAL A 89 -5.65 8.99 16.66
C VAL A 89 -5.91 8.70 15.18
N PRO A 90 -6.97 7.93 14.84
CA PRO A 90 -7.28 7.60 13.44
C PRO A 90 -7.44 8.80 12.54
N THR A 91 -8.04 9.89 13.02
CA THR A 91 -8.25 11.10 12.25
C THR A 91 -6.97 11.79 11.82
N SER A 92 -5.86 11.54 12.52
CA SER A 92 -4.56 12.09 12.15
C SER A 92 -3.99 11.45 10.88
N LEU A 93 -4.57 10.32 10.42
CA LEU A 93 -4.15 9.61 9.22
C LEU A 93 -4.94 10.06 7.98
N THR A 94 -6.03 10.80 8.16
CA THR A 94 -6.79 11.33 7.03
C THR A 94 -6.09 12.54 6.44
N GLY A 95 -6.35 12.82 5.17
CA GLY A 95 -5.69 13.94 4.48
C GLY A 95 -4.38 13.57 3.80
N TYR A 96 -3.90 12.36 3.98
CA TYR A 96 -2.73 11.84 3.27
C TYR A 96 -3.17 11.01 2.07
N ASP A 97 -2.32 11.00 1.04
CA ASP A 97 -2.55 10.18 -0.14
C ASP A 97 -2.00 8.77 0.05
N LEU A 98 -0.89 8.68 0.75
CA LEU A 98 -0.21 7.42 1.01
C LEU A 98 0.31 7.37 2.44
N ILE A 99 0.00 6.28 3.13
CA ILE A 99 0.52 5.97 4.45
C ILE A 99 1.42 4.76 4.32
N ILE A 100 2.62 4.83 4.87
CA ILE A 100 3.60 3.73 4.82
C ILE A 100 3.83 3.25 6.25
N THR A 101 3.67 1.94 6.47
CA THR A 101 3.90 1.33 7.79
C THR A 101 4.55 -0.04 7.65
N SER A 102 4.99 -0.60 8.76
CA SER A 102 5.53 -1.96 8.80
C SER A 102 4.45 -2.94 9.28
N TYR A 103 4.69 -4.23 9.03
CA TYR A 103 3.80 -5.28 9.53
C TYR A 103 3.69 -5.25 11.05
N GLY A 104 4.81 -5.06 11.75
CA GLY A 104 4.81 -4.99 13.21
C GLY A 104 4.02 -3.80 13.75
N THR A 105 4.14 -2.65 13.12
CA THR A 105 3.40 -1.44 13.52
C THR A 105 1.91 -1.59 13.22
N LEU A 106 1.57 -2.19 12.08
CA LEU A 106 0.18 -2.47 11.74
C LEU A 106 -0.49 -3.35 12.82
N ILE A 107 0.21 -4.38 13.28
CA ILE A 107 -0.31 -5.25 14.33
C ILE A 107 -0.52 -4.49 15.64
N ARG A 108 0.45 -3.67 16.04
CA ARG A 108 0.34 -2.88 17.27
C ARG A 108 -0.81 -1.88 17.23
N ASP A 109 -1.00 -1.25 16.11
CA ASP A 109 -1.97 -0.17 15.93
C ASP A 109 -3.20 -0.62 15.13
N LYS A 110 -3.50 -1.91 15.17
CA LYS A 110 -4.59 -2.50 14.39
C LYS A 110 -5.94 -1.79 14.57
N GLU A 111 -6.24 -1.34 15.78
CA GLU A 111 -7.50 -0.66 16.06
C GLU A 111 -7.59 0.66 15.30
N ILE A 112 -6.48 1.38 15.17
CA ILE A 112 -6.42 2.62 14.40
C ILE A 112 -6.71 2.33 12.94
N PHE A 113 -6.02 1.33 12.37
CA PHE A 113 -6.13 1.01 10.95
C PHE A 113 -7.45 0.34 10.59
N GLU A 114 -8.00 -0.49 11.47
CA GLU A 114 -9.31 -1.13 11.25
C GLU A 114 -10.45 -0.11 11.10
N ASN A 115 -10.31 1.05 11.75
CA ASN A 115 -11.31 2.12 11.72
C ASN A 115 -11.01 3.18 10.65
N LEU A 116 -10.00 2.98 9.83
CA LEU A 116 -9.59 3.91 8.78
C LEU A 116 -10.03 3.37 7.42
N PRO A 117 -11.01 4.02 6.74
CA PRO A 117 -11.33 3.62 5.38
C PRO A 117 -10.16 3.90 4.44
N LEU A 118 -9.82 2.93 3.61
CA LEU A 118 -8.68 3.00 2.70
C LEU A 118 -9.12 2.81 1.25
N LEU A 119 -8.45 3.49 0.33
CA LEU A 119 -8.68 3.29 -1.10
C LEU A 119 -8.06 1.97 -1.55
N CYS A 120 -6.80 1.75 -1.24
CA CYS A 120 -6.09 0.53 -1.62
C CYS A 120 -5.05 0.17 -0.55
N VAL A 121 -4.88 -1.13 -0.32
CA VAL A 121 -3.82 -1.66 0.54
C VAL A 121 -2.82 -2.41 -0.32
N ILE A 122 -1.53 -2.07 -0.17
CA ILE A 122 -0.45 -2.78 -0.82
C ILE A 122 0.37 -3.49 0.26
N GLY A 123 0.46 -4.82 0.16
CA GLY A 123 1.32 -5.63 1.01
C GLY A 123 2.60 -5.98 0.27
N ASP A 124 3.71 -5.37 0.66
CA ASP A 124 5.00 -5.67 0.05
C ASP A 124 5.66 -6.85 0.73
N GLU A 125 6.48 -7.57 -0.02
CA GLU A 125 7.11 -8.81 0.44
C GLU A 125 6.03 -9.78 0.94
N ALA A 126 5.10 -10.14 0.04
CA ALA A 126 3.88 -10.88 0.39
C ALA A 126 4.14 -12.27 1.01
N GLN A 127 5.38 -12.77 0.95
CA GLN A 127 5.74 -13.99 1.66
C GLN A 127 5.53 -13.88 3.17
N TYR A 128 5.50 -12.68 3.72
CA TYR A 128 5.15 -12.46 5.12
C TYR A 128 3.68 -12.80 5.41
N LEU A 129 2.88 -13.01 4.37
CA LEU A 129 1.44 -13.30 4.47
C LEU A 129 1.10 -14.74 4.09
N LYS A 130 2.08 -15.60 3.85
CA LYS A 130 1.86 -16.97 3.35
C LYS A 130 0.97 -17.82 4.25
N ASN A 131 1.09 -17.65 5.57
CA ASN A 131 0.26 -18.36 6.50
C ASN A 131 -0.91 -17.46 6.92
N ARG A 132 -2.13 -17.82 6.53
CA ARG A 132 -3.34 -17.05 6.87
C ARG A 132 -3.61 -16.94 8.37
N LYS A 133 -3.00 -17.81 9.18
CA LYS A 133 -3.15 -17.80 10.63
C LYS A 133 -2.19 -16.84 11.32
N THR A 134 -1.22 -16.27 10.59
CA THR A 134 -0.27 -15.34 11.17
C THR A 134 -0.94 -14.02 11.55
N GLN A 135 -0.34 -13.32 12.50
CA GLN A 135 -0.81 -11.99 12.89
C GLN A 135 -0.73 -11.01 11.71
N ASN A 136 0.31 -11.13 10.86
CA ASN A 136 0.45 -10.28 9.68
C ASN A 136 -0.74 -10.44 8.74
N ALA A 137 -1.10 -11.68 8.40
CA ALA A 137 -2.21 -11.95 7.50
C ALA A 137 -3.54 -11.49 8.10
N GLN A 138 -3.76 -11.73 9.40
CA GLN A 138 -4.96 -11.30 10.08
C GLN A 138 -5.09 -9.78 10.11
N ALA A 139 -3.99 -9.07 10.36
CA ALA A 139 -3.98 -7.62 10.40
C ALA A 139 -4.33 -7.01 9.04
N ILE A 140 -3.79 -7.54 7.95
CA ILE A 140 -4.12 -7.10 6.59
C ILE A 140 -5.59 -7.40 6.27
N SER A 141 -6.06 -8.58 6.63
CA SER A 141 -7.45 -8.99 6.34
C SER A 141 -8.49 -8.16 7.07
N ALA A 142 -8.14 -7.60 8.21
CA ALA A 142 -9.05 -6.79 9.02
C ALA A 142 -9.22 -5.36 8.48
N LEU A 143 -8.40 -4.94 7.52
CA LEU A 143 -8.45 -3.59 6.96
C LEU A 143 -9.67 -3.42 6.05
N THR A 144 -10.26 -2.22 6.10
CA THR A 144 -11.36 -1.84 5.22
C THR A 144 -10.80 -1.07 4.03
N SER A 145 -10.86 -1.65 2.85
CA SER A 145 -10.33 -1.01 1.63
C SER A 145 -11.16 -1.39 0.41
N GLU A 146 -11.10 -0.57 -0.63
CA GLU A 146 -11.75 -0.86 -1.90
C GLU A 146 -10.96 -1.88 -2.73
N GLY A 147 -9.67 -2.06 -2.45
CA GLY A 147 -8.85 -3.05 -3.13
C GLY A 147 -7.57 -3.38 -2.39
N ARG A 148 -7.00 -4.52 -2.72
CA ARG A 148 -5.75 -5.03 -2.14
C ARG A 148 -4.85 -5.59 -3.20
N ILE A 149 -3.56 -5.22 -3.14
CA ILE A 149 -2.53 -5.70 -4.06
C ILE A 149 -1.38 -6.25 -3.23
N LEU A 150 -0.88 -7.41 -3.61
CA LEU A 150 0.27 -8.04 -2.96
C LEU A 150 1.46 -8.02 -3.92
N LEU A 151 2.62 -7.61 -3.41
CA LEU A 151 3.89 -7.61 -4.15
C LEU A 151 4.80 -8.70 -3.61
N THR A 152 5.39 -9.48 -4.47
CA THR A 152 6.34 -10.51 -4.07
C THR A 152 7.67 -10.40 -4.81
#